data_b94028f4629203f62cce8164a5dda1df
#
_entry.id   b94028f4629203f62cce8164a5dda1df
#
_cell.length_a   1.000
_cell.length_b   1.000
_cell.length_c   1.000
_cell.angle_alpha   90.00
_cell.angle_beta   90.00
_cell.angle_gamma   90.00
#
_symmetry.space_group_name_H-M   'P 1'
#
loop_
_entity.id
_entity.type
_entity.pdbx_description
1 polymer ?
#
loop_
_entity_poly.entity_id
_entity_poly.type
_entity_poly.pdbx_seq_one_letter_code
_entity_poly.pdbx_strand_id
1 'polypeptide(L)'
;MAAQRAPGPSGIFSDKVVFITGAARGQGRAHAVRFAEEGADVIAYDLCDQLDSVAYPMATEQDLDETVTLVEKTGRRIVAERGDVRDRDRLAEVVARGVAEFGRIDYVLANAGILPAAGAQGRDITAFTDAIGVMLNGVYFTIEAALPALLRNPDGGAIVITSSAAGFKSVSTDFASMSHGAAGYTAAKHGVVGLMRHFATSLAEKNIRVNSVHPGGVATPMVLNEAMAGFVAEHPSFGESQRPLLTIPMMEPDEVSDTMVYLCGPAGRHLTGVALPLDAGLMLK
;
A
#
# COMPACT_ATOMS: atom_id res chain seq x y z
N MET A 1 22.42 18.70 26.41
CA MET A 1 22.80 17.28 26.63
C MET A 1 21.68 16.45 25.98
N ALA A 2 21.93 15.88 24.81
CA ALA A 2 20.98 14.97 24.16
C ALA A 2 20.88 13.70 24.99
N ALA A 3 19.68 13.34 25.41
CA ALA A 3 19.42 12.10 26.11
C ALA A 3 19.81 10.92 25.20
N GLN A 4 20.79 10.13 25.61
CA GLN A 4 21.11 8.86 24.98
C GLN A 4 19.89 7.94 25.11
N ARG A 5 19.27 7.64 23.97
CA ARG A 5 18.15 6.73 23.85
C ARG A 5 18.60 5.30 24.11
N ALA A 6 17.82 4.53 24.87
CA ALA A 6 18.04 3.10 24.99
C ALA A 6 17.96 2.46 23.59
N PRO A 7 18.83 1.51 23.24
CA PRO A 7 18.71 0.79 21.97
C PRO A 7 17.35 0.09 21.92
N GLY A 8 16.55 0.43 20.92
CA GLY A 8 15.33 -0.30 20.58
C GLY A 8 15.68 -1.74 20.14
N PRO A 9 14.68 -2.62 19.99
CA PRO A 9 14.93 -4.00 19.58
C PRO A 9 15.78 -4.04 18.30
N SER A 10 16.81 -4.87 18.30
CA SER A 10 17.71 -5.10 17.17
C SER A 10 16.99 -5.96 16.13
N GLY A 11 16.12 -5.34 15.30
CA GLY A 11 15.47 -5.99 14.17
C GLY A 11 16.30 -5.89 12.88
N ILE A 12 15.83 -6.56 11.83
CA ILE A 12 16.51 -6.59 10.52
C ILE A 12 16.52 -5.21 9.82
N PHE A 13 15.72 -4.27 10.30
CA PHE A 13 15.62 -2.89 9.79
C PHE A 13 16.14 -1.84 10.77
N SER A 14 16.99 -2.23 11.71
CA SER A 14 17.65 -1.26 12.61
C SER A 14 18.36 -0.17 11.79
N ASP A 15 18.18 1.10 12.20
CA ASP A 15 18.71 2.29 11.53
C ASP A 15 18.18 2.51 10.09
N LYS A 16 17.08 1.88 9.74
CA LYS A 16 16.39 2.06 8.47
C LYS A 16 15.14 2.90 8.63
N VAL A 17 14.69 3.48 7.51
CA VAL A 17 13.48 4.32 7.44
C VAL A 17 12.58 3.81 6.33
N VAL A 18 11.30 3.60 6.65
CA VAL A 18 10.27 3.23 5.68
C VAL A 18 9.29 4.39 5.47
N PHE A 19 8.98 4.71 4.21
CA PHE A 19 7.90 5.62 3.83
C PHE A 19 6.69 4.81 3.34
N ILE A 20 5.52 5.06 3.95
CA ILE A 20 4.28 4.29 3.72
C ILE A 20 3.15 5.25 3.40
N THR A 21 2.47 5.05 2.27
CA THR A 21 1.23 5.75 1.93
C THR A 21 -0.01 4.88 2.22
N GLY A 22 -1.14 5.50 2.59
CA GLY A 22 -2.33 4.77 3.06
C GLY A 22 -2.10 4.14 4.45
N ALA A 23 -1.41 4.85 5.34
CA ALA A 23 -0.84 4.33 6.58
C ALA A 23 -1.78 4.40 7.79
N ALA A 24 -2.93 5.05 7.68
CA ALA A 24 -3.81 5.30 8.83
C ALA A 24 -4.49 4.04 9.36
N ARG A 25 -4.77 3.04 8.51
CA ARG A 25 -5.47 1.80 8.91
C ARG A 25 -5.19 0.62 7.98
N GLY A 26 -5.78 -0.53 8.27
CA GLY A 26 -5.71 -1.74 7.44
C GLY A 26 -4.27 -2.17 7.16
N GLN A 27 -3.97 -2.48 5.89
CA GLN A 27 -2.64 -2.95 5.50
C GLN A 27 -1.55 -1.92 5.82
N GLY A 28 -1.77 -0.62 5.54
CA GLY A 28 -0.74 0.40 5.76
C GLY A 28 -0.39 0.57 7.24
N ARG A 29 -1.36 0.51 8.17
CA ARG A 29 -1.11 0.47 9.62
C ARG A 29 -0.31 -0.76 10.01
N ALA A 30 -0.74 -1.94 9.54
CA ALA A 30 -0.04 -3.19 9.82
C ALA A 30 1.42 -3.14 9.32
N HIS A 31 1.65 -2.60 8.12
CA HIS A 31 3.01 -2.40 7.61
C HIS A 31 3.84 -1.47 8.51
N ALA A 32 3.25 -0.33 8.94
CA ALA A 32 3.94 0.63 9.80
C ALA A 32 4.39 0.00 11.13
N VAL A 33 3.48 -0.73 11.78
CA VAL A 33 3.77 -1.43 13.03
C VAL A 33 4.80 -2.54 12.82
N ARG A 34 4.61 -3.38 11.80
CA ARG A 34 5.51 -4.51 11.52
C ARG A 34 6.93 -4.08 11.17
N PHE A 35 7.10 -3.01 10.39
CA PHE A 35 8.42 -2.45 10.09
C PHE A 35 9.06 -1.83 11.33
N ALA A 36 8.27 -1.19 12.18
CA ALA A 36 8.74 -0.64 13.45
C ALA A 36 9.18 -1.73 14.43
N GLU A 37 8.47 -2.85 14.51
CA GLU A 37 8.88 -4.04 15.28
C GLU A 37 10.21 -4.60 14.79
N GLU A 38 10.49 -4.53 13.49
CA GLU A 38 11.78 -4.89 12.90
C GLU A 38 12.85 -3.80 13.00
N GLY A 39 12.56 -2.70 13.70
CA GLY A 39 13.54 -1.67 14.05
C GLY A 39 13.56 -0.45 13.12
N ALA A 40 12.69 -0.33 12.13
CA ALA A 40 12.64 0.85 11.27
C ALA A 40 11.97 2.05 11.95
N ASP A 41 12.41 3.27 11.64
CA ASP A 41 11.62 4.48 11.83
C ASP A 41 10.65 4.66 10.65
N VAL A 42 9.50 5.32 10.87
CA VAL A 42 8.39 5.34 9.92
C VAL A 42 8.07 6.76 9.47
N ILE A 43 7.85 6.95 8.17
CA ILE A 43 7.17 8.12 7.60
C ILE A 43 5.82 7.62 7.11
N ALA A 44 4.74 8.10 7.70
CA ALA A 44 3.37 7.69 7.42
C ALA A 44 2.60 8.82 6.72
N TYR A 45 1.86 8.50 5.68
CA TYR A 45 1.05 9.44 4.93
C TYR A 45 -0.31 8.86 4.60
N ASP A 46 -1.37 9.58 4.89
CA ASP A 46 -2.74 9.16 4.60
C ASP A 46 -3.63 10.36 4.31
N LEU A 47 -4.69 10.16 3.53
CA LEU A 47 -5.67 11.20 3.22
C LEU A 47 -6.43 11.63 4.48
N CYS A 48 -6.85 10.67 5.29
CA CYS A 48 -7.70 10.88 6.48
C CYS A 48 -8.94 11.72 6.17
N ASP A 49 -9.58 11.46 5.05
CA ASP A 49 -10.77 12.14 4.58
C ASP A 49 -11.59 11.23 3.67
N GLN A 50 -12.86 11.58 3.43
CA GLN A 50 -13.79 10.81 2.60
C GLN A 50 -13.73 11.27 1.15
N LEU A 51 -13.67 10.32 0.21
CA LEU A 51 -13.91 10.57 -1.21
C LEU A 51 -15.37 10.20 -1.55
N ASP A 52 -16.07 11.06 -2.25
CA ASP A 52 -17.47 10.86 -2.65
C ASP A 52 -17.66 9.62 -3.54
N SER A 53 -16.62 9.23 -4.26
CA SER A 53 -16.60 8.04 -5.11
C SER A 53 -16.50 6.71 -4.35
N VAL A 54 -16.30 6.75 -3.02
CA VAL A 54 -16.09 5.56 -2.17
C VAL A 54 -17.28 5.35 -1.25
N ALA A 55 -17.94 4.18 -1.36
CA ALA A 55 -19.19 3.87 -0.66
C ALA A 55 -19.01 3.46 0.82
N TYR A 56 -17.79 3.15 1.26
CA TYR A 56 -17.50 2.76 2.64
C TYR A 56 -16.75 3.88 3.38
N PRO A 57 -16.88 3.96 4.73
CA PRO A 57 -16.15 4.97 5.50
C PRO A 57 -14.63 4.84 5.30
N MET A 58 -13.97 5.92 4.92
CA MET A 58 -12.53 5.98 4.77
C MET A 58 -11.83 6.26 6.11
N ALA A 59 -10.50 6.27 6.12
CA ALA A 59 -9.71 6.54 7.32
C ALA A 59 -9.92 7.97 7.83
N THR A 60 -9.80 8.14 9.13
CA THR A 60 -9.90 9.40 9.86
C THR A 60 -8.55 9.83 10.43
N GLU A 61 -8.45 11.07 10.93
CA GLU A 61 -7.28 11.51 11.70
C GLU A 61 -7.02 10.64 12.92
N GLN A 62 -8.08 10.22 13.61
CA GLN A 62 -7.95 9.33 14.77
C GLN A 62 -7.35 7.97 14.39
N ASP A 63 -7.65 7.45 13.19
CA ASP A 63 -7.02 6.23 12.69
C ASP A 63 -5.50 6.41 12.49
N LEU A 64 -5.08 7.58 12.00
CA LEU A 64 -3.66 7.89 11.85
C LEU A 64 -2.97 8.07 13.21
N ASP A 65 -3.61 8.74 14.17
CA ASP A 65 -3.11 8.89 15.54
C ASP A 65 -2.95 7.54 16.24
N GLU A 66 -3.86 6.59 15.98
CA GLU A 66 -3.72 5.22 16.47
C GLU A 66 -2.49 4.53 15.88
N THR A 67 -2.23 4.71 14.58
CA THR A 67 -1.02 4.17 13.94
C THR A 67 0.24 4.76 14.58
N VAL A 68 0.26 6.08 14.84
CA VAL A 68 1.36 6.74 15.58
C VAL A 68 1.58 6.08 16.93
N THR A 69 0.51 5.93 17.71
CA THR A 69 0.56 5.33 19.04
C THR A 69 1.13 3.90 19.01
N LEU A 70 0.70 3.09 18.01
CA LEU A 70 1.16 1.71 17.87
C LEU A 70 2.63 1.62 17.48
N VAL A 71 3.09 2.46 16.56
CA VAL A 71 4.51 2.53 16.18
C VAL A 71 5.37 2.98 17.36
N GLU A 72 4.97 4.02 18.09
CA GLU A 72 5.72 4.52 19.25
C GLU A 72 5.82 3.48 20.37
N LYS A 73 4.82 2.64 20.57
CA LYS A 73 4.85 1.51 21.53
C LYS A 73 5.97 0.51 21.23
N THR A 74 6.42 0.38 19.99
CA THR A 74 7.59 -0.45 19.63
C THR A 74 8.92 0.18 20.02
N GLY A 75 8.91 1.44 20.47
CA GLY A 75 10.10 2.24 20.75
C GLY A 75 10.70 2.91 19.51
N ARG A 76 10.02 2.85 18.35
CA ARG A 76 10.46 3.53 17.12
C ARG A 76 9.82 4.89 16.96
N ARG A 77 10.40 5.72 16.08
CA ARG A 77 9.89 7.07 15.78
C ARG A 77 9.01 7.03 14.55
N ILE A 78 8.03 7.92 14.52
CA ILE A 78 7.17 8.12 13.37
C ILE A 78 6.98 9.60 13.07
N VAL A 79 7.04 9.96 11.78
CA VAL A 79 6.53 11.22 11.25
C VAL A 79 5.26 10.87 10.49
N ALA A 80 4.10 11.35 10.96
CA ALA A 80 2.80 11.09 10.35
C ALA A 80 2.21 12.39 9.82
N GLU A 81 1.75 12.37 8.57
CA GLU A 81 1.19 13.54 7.88
C GLU A 81 -0.08 13.19 7.11
N ARG A 82 -1.01 14.15 7.09
CA ARG A 82 -2.21 14.09 6.26
C ARG A 82 -1.96 14.66 4.89
N GLY A 83 -2.59 14.03 3.89
CA GLY A 83 -2.70 14.57 2.56
C GLY A 83 -3.04 13.52 1.51
N ASP A 84 -3.34 14.02 0.33
CA ASP A 84 -3.75 13.22 -0.82
C ASP A 84 -2.52 12.79 -1.63
N VAL A 85 -2.42 11.51 -1.98
CA VAL A 85 -1.35 11.01 -2.85
C VAL A 85 -1.42 11.56 -4.28
N ARG A 86 -2.53 12.20 -4.65
CA ARG A 86 -2.69 12.93 -5.91
C ARG A 86 -2.01 14.30 -5.89
N ASP A 87 -1.71 14.82 -4.71
CA ASP A 87 -0.97 16.08 -4.50
C ASP A 87 0.53 15.80 -4.47
N ARG A 88 1.18 16.00 -5.61
CA ARG A 88 2.60 15.77 -5.81
C ARG A 88 3.48 16.65 -4.93
N ASP A 89 3.10 17.92 -4.77
CA ASP A 89 3.89 18.89 -4.00
C ASP A 89 3.81 18.56 -2.50
N ARG A 90 2.63 18.18 -2.02
CA ARG A 90 2.43 17.74 -0.64
C ARG A 90 3.22 16.46 -0.32
N LEU A 91 3.27 15.50 -1.23
CA LEU A 91 4.11 14.30 -1.08
C LEU A 91 5.60 14.68 -0.96
N ALA A 92 6.08 15.61 -1.77
CA ALA A 92 7.47 16.08 -1.71
C ALA A 92 7.78 16.76 -0.36
N GLU A 93 6.84 17.57 0.17
CA GLU A 93 6.98 18.20 1.49
C GLU A 93 7.09 17.19 2.62
N VAL A 94 6.22 16.18 2.62
CA VAL A 94 6.20 15.11 3.63
C VAL A 94 7.49 14.29 3.60
N VAL A 95 7.96 13.92 2.42
CA VAL A 95 9.24 13.24 2.25
C VAL A 95 10.39 14.12 2.76
N ALA A 96 10.41 15.41 2.42
CA ALA A 96 11.44 16.33 2.88
C ALA A 96 11.45 16.44 4.41
N ARG A 97 10.27 16.51 5.05
CA ARG A 97 10.14 16.52 6.52
C ARG A 97 10.64 15.22 7.15
N GLY A 98 10.25 14.06 6.61
CA GLY A 98 10.75 12.77 7.09
C GLY A 98 12.26 12.62 6.96
N VAL A 99 12.82 13.07 5.83
CA VAL A 99 14.28 13.09 5.62
C VAL A 99 14.98 14.07 6.57
N ALA A 100 14.39 15.23 6.86
CA ALA A 100 14.96 16.16 7.84
C ALA A 100 15.01 15.55 9.25
N GLU A 101 14.00 14.74 9.63
CA GLU A 101 13.93 14.09 10.94
C GLU A 101 14.84 12.85 11.03
N PHE A 102 14.87 12.01 9.99
CA PHE A 102 15.51 10.68 10.04
C PHE A 102 16.81 10.59 9.23
N GLY A 103 17.08 11.55 8.35
CA GLY A 103 18.28 11.61 7.52
C GLY A 103 18.23 10.77 6.23
N ARG A 104 17.29 9.84 6.10
CA ARG A 104 17.24 8.86 5.00
C ARG A 104 15.85 8.31 4.73
N ILE A 105 15.69 7.61 3.61
CA ILE A 105 14.61 6.67 3.31
C ILE A 105 15.26 5.43 2.68
N ASP A 106 14.97 4.25 3.20
CA ASP A 106 15.49 2.98 2.69
C ASP A 106 14.43 2.18 1.94
N TYR A 107 13.18 2.29 2.39
CA TYR A 107 12.07 1.53 1.86
C TYR A 107 10.89 2.43 1.56
N VAL A 108 10.20 2.14 0.46
CA VAL A 108 8.95 2.82 0.07
C VAL A 108 7.87 1.78 -0.13
N LEU A 109 6.78 1.90 0.62
CA LEU A 109 5.58 1.10 0.43
C LEU A 109 4.50 2.01 -0.19
N ALA A 110 4.37 1.96 -1.51
CA ALA A 110 3.32 2.66 -2.25
C ALA A 110 2.03 1.85 -2.11
N ASN A 111 1.33 2.05 -0.98
CA ASN A 111 0.23 1.21 -0.53
C ASN A 111 -1.15 1.90 -0.60
N ALA A 112 -1.21 3.24 -0.64
CA ALA A 112 -2.48 3.97 -0.70
C ALA A 112 -3.40 3.44 -1.81
N GLY A 113 -4.68 3.21 -1.49
CA GLY A 113 -5.62 2.70 -2.45
C GLY A 113 -7.07 2.79 -1.96
N ILE A 114 -7.98 2.76 -2.91
CA ILE A 114 -9.43 2.76 -2.72
C ILE A 114 -10.07 1.65 -3.54
N LEU A 115 -11.29 1.22 -3.18
CA LEU A 115 -12.07 0.26 -3.97
C LEU A 115 -13.45 0.87 -4.30
N PRO A 116 -13.53 1.74 -5.31
CA PRO A 116 -14.76 2.44 -5.66
C PRO A 116 -15.67 1.61 -6.57
N ALA A 117 -15.61 0.27 -6.51
CA ALA A 117 -16.38 -0.63 -7.37
C ALA A 117 -17.79 -0.89 -6.84
N ALA A 118 -17.99 -0.79 -5.52
CA ALA A 118 -19.25 -1.07 -4.84
C ALA A 118 -20.11 0.19 -4.68
N GLY A 119 -21.43 -0.02 -4.52
CA GLY A 119 -22.41 1.04 -4.28
C GLY A 119 -22.76 1.86 -5.54
N ALA A 120 -23.70 2.78 -5.38
CA ALA A 120 -24.14 3.68 -6.47
C ALA A 120 -23.00 4.60 -6.96
N GLN A 121 -22.11 4.98 -6.07
CA GLN A 121 -20.93 5.81 -6.34
C GLN A 121 -20.02 5.20 -7.41
N GLY A 122 -19.88 3.88 -7.44
CA GLY A 122 -19.07 3.17 -8.45
C GLY A 122 -19.56 3.35 -9.89
N ARG A 123 -20.80 3.82 -10.08
CA ARG A 123 -21.42 4.09 -11.40
C ARG A 123 -21.15 5.49 -11.91
N ASP A 124 -20.61 6.39 -11.09
CA ASP A 124 -20.20 7.73 -11.52
C ASP A 124 -18.79 7.69 -12.13
N ILE A 125 -18.57 8.55 -13.13
CA ILE A 125 -17.26 8.65 -13.82
C ILE A 125 -16.14 9.10 -12.86
N THR A 126 -16.46 9.80 -11.79
CA THR A 126 -15.50 10.19 -10.75
C THR A 126 -14.85 8.98 -10.08
N ALA A 127 -15.58 7.87 -9.94
CA ALA A 127 -15.03 6.62 -9.42
C ALA A 127 -13.88 6.06 -10.28
N PHE A 128 -13.97 6.22 -11.62
CA PHE A 128 -12.87 5.87 -12.52
C PHE A 128 -11.68 6.82 -12.34
N THR A 129 -11.94 8.13 -12.37
CA THR A 129 -10.88 9.14 -12.31
C THR A 129 -10.16 9.11 -10.95
N ASP A 130 -10.88 8.91 -9.85
CA ASP A 130 -10.30 8.77 -8.51
C ASP A 130 -9.49 7.48 -8.39
N ALA A 131 -9.97 6.36 -8.93
CA ALA A 131 -9.22 5.11 -8.94
C ALA A 131 -7.86 5.28 -9.66
N ILE A 132 -7.86 5.88 -10.85
CA ILE A 132 -6.63 6.17 -11.60
C ILE A 132 -5.76 7.18 -10.84
N GLY A 133 -6.37 8.27 -10.35
CA GLY A 133 -5.67 9.33 -9.62
C GLY A 133 -4.94 8.80 -8.38
N VAL A 134 -5.63 8.04 -7.54
CA VAL A 134 -5.06 7.52 -6.29
C VAL A 134 -4.09 6.36 -6.55
N MET A 135 -4.52 5.34 -7.31
CA MET A 135 -3.82 4.07 -7.36
C MET A 135 -2.80 3.92 -8.49
N LEU A 136 -2.84 4.80 -9.51
CA LEU A 136 -1.82 4.81 -10.56
C LEU A 136 -0.94 6.04 -10.45
N ASN A 137 -1.54 7.24 -10.52
CA ASN A 137 -0.77 8.49 -10.44
C ASN A 137 -0.16 8.67 -9.04
N GLY A 138 -0.94 8.42 -7.96
CA GLY A 138 -0.47 8.52 -6.59
C GLY A 138 0.67 7.55 -6.26
N VAL A 139 0.66 6.34 -6.83
CA VAL A 139 1.79 5.39 -6.73
C VAL A 139 3.03 5.96 -7.41
N TYR A 140 2.88 6.49 -8.62
CA TYR A 140 3.99 7.12 -9.34
C TYR A 140 4.55 8.31 -8.56
N PHE A 141 3.70 9.22 -8.07
CA PHE A 141 4.11 10.39 -7.30
C PHE A 141 4.76 10.02 -5.96
N THR A 142 4.27 8.98 -5.28
CA THR A 142 4.87 8.45 -4.05
C THR A 142 6.32 8.00 -4.30
N ILE A 143 6.57 7.26 -5.37
CA ILE A 143 7.90 6.78 -5.74
C ILE A 143 8.78 7.96 -6.14
N GLU A 144 8.29 8.84 -6.99
CA GLU A 144 9.02 10.01 -7.48
C GLU A 144 9.47 10.93 -6.32
N ALA A 145 8.59 11.21 -5.37
CA ALA A 145 8.90 12.03 -4.21
C ALA A 145 10.02 11.43 -3.34
N ALA A 146 10.02 10.12 -3.13
CA ALA A 146 11.01 9.43 -2.31
C ALA A 146 12.34 9.13 -3.04
N LEU A 147 12.33 9.10 -4.36
CA LEU A 147 13.46 8.67 -5.18
C LEU A 147 14.77 9.45 -4.91
N PRO A 148 14.77 10.79 -4.76
CA PRO A 148 15.99 11.53 -4.41
C PRO A 148 16.62 11.09 -3.08
N ALA A 149 15.83 10.66 -2.11
CA ALA A 149 16.32 10.15 -0.82
C ALA A 149 16.89 8.72 -0.96
N LEU A 150 16.19 7.84 -1.68
CA LEU A 150 16.65 6.48 -1.98
C LEU A 150 17.98 6.47 -2.73
N LEU A 151 18.15 7.35 -3.73
CA LEU A 151 19.35 7.44 -4.55
C LEU A 151 20.60 7.89 -3.77
N ARG A 152 20.44 8.47 -2.58
CA ARG A 152 21.56 8.84 -1.69
C ARG A 152 22.09 7.68 -0.87
N ASN A 153 21.36 6.57 -0.79
CA ASN A 153 21.79 5.41 -0.02
C ASN A 153 22.84 4.60 -0.79
N PRO A 154 24.05 4.43 -0.26
CA PRO A 154 25.11 3.69 -0.96
C PRO A 154 24.76 2.21 -1.16
N ASP A 155 23.96 1.64 -0.27
CA ASP A 155 23.55 0.24 -0.32
C ASP A 155 22.26 0.00 -1.12
N GLY A 156 21.69 1.06 -1.70
CA GLY A 156 20.42 1.01 -2.41
C GLY A 156 19.21 1.00 -1.48
N GLY A 157 18.15 0.28 -1.85
CA GLY A 157 16.90 0.21 -1.10
C GLY A 157 15.86 -0.71 -1.74
N ALA A 158 14.62 -0.61 -1.28
CA ALA A 158 13.52 -1.34 -1.92
C ALA A 158 12.23 -0.52 -1.98
N ILE A 159 11.50 -0.72 -3.08
CA ILE A 159 10.14 -0.19 -3.30
C ILE A 159 9.20 -1.38 -3.45
N VAL A 160 8.12 -1.41 -2.70
CA VAL A 160 7.05 -2.39 -2.88
C VAL A 160 5.73 -1.68 -3.14
N ILE A 161 5.08 -2.07 -4.23
CA ILE A 161 3.80 -1.50 -4.67
C ILE A 161 2.69 -2.46 -4.28
N THR A 162 1.66 -1.98 -3.58
CA THR A 162 0.45 -2.76 -3.31
C THR A 162 -0.48 -2.70 -4.52
N SER A 163 -0.43 -3.75 -5.34
CA SER A 163 -1.41 -4.00 -6.39
C SER A 163 -2.61 -4.77 -5.83
N SER A 164 -3.07 -5.79 -6.51
CA SER A 164 -4.19 -6.67 -6.16
C SER A 164 -4.18 -7.88 -7.11
N ALA A 165 -4.94 -8.93 -6.81
CA ALA A 165 -5.33 -9.92 -7.80
C ALA A 165 -5.96 -9.25 -9.05
N ALA A 166 -6.60 -8.10 -8.88
CA ALA A 166 -7.10 -7.25 -9.97
C ALA A 166 -6.00 -6.61 -10.85
N GLY A 167 -4.75 -6.80 -10.54
CA GLY A 167 -3.62 -6.48 -11.43
C GLY A 167 -3.35 -7.55 -12.49
N PHE A 168 -4.02 -8.69 -12.40
CA PHE A 168 -3.91 -9.83 -13.33
C PHE A 168 -5.24 -10.22 -13.97
N LYS A 169 -6.37 -9.91 -13.33
CA LYS A 169 -7.71 -10.19 -13.86
C LYS A 169 -8.64 -9.00 -13.65
N SER A 170 -9.81 -9.02 -14.30
CA SER A 170 -10.84 -8.00 -14.08
C SER A 170 -11.50 -8.17 -12.70
N VAL A 171 -11.93 -7.05 -12.11
CA VAL A 171 -12.88 -7.03 -10.99
C VAL A 171 -14.28 -7.41 -11.47
N SER A 172 -14.71 -6.87 -12.61
CA SER A 172 -16.01 -7.23 -13.19
C SER A 172 -15.97 -8.63 -13.76
N THR A 173 -16.98 -9.44 -13.43
CA THR A 173 -17.13 -10.84 -13.87
C THR A 173 -18.16 -11.02 -14.99
N ASP A 174 -19.03 -10.01 -15.14
CA ASP A 174 -20.12 -10.00 -16.11
C ASP A 174 -20.56 -8.55 -16.40
N PHE A 175 -21.52 -8.38 -17.30
CA PHE A 175 -22.04 -7.06 -17.67
C PHE A 175 -22.73 -6.36 -16.48
N ALA A 176 -23.40 -7.10 -15.60
CA ALA A 176 -24.13 -6.51 -14.45
C ALA A 176 -23.19 -5.91 -13.41
N SER A 177 -22.01 -6.50 -13.22
CA SER A 177 -20.96 -6.02 -12.29
C SER A 177 -20.05 -4.95 -12.88
N MET A 178 -20.24 -4.58 -14.15
CA MET A 178 -19.45 -3.53 -14.80
C MET A 178 -19.82 -2.15 -14.25
N SER A 179 -18.79 -1.39 -13.84
CA SER A 179 -18.95 0.00 -13.38
C SER A 179 -17.70 0.81 -13.71
N HIS A 180 -17.82 2.16 -13.63
CA HIS A 180 -16.68 3.05 -13.80
C HIS A 180 -15.60 2.77 -12.73
N GLY A 181 -16.00 2.56 -11.48
CA GLY A 181 -15.09 2.25 -10.39
C GLY A 181 -14.37 0.90 -10.58
N ALA A 182 -15.07 -0.15 -11.03
CA ALA A 182 -14.46 -1.44 -11.32
C ALA A 182 -13.47 -1.35 -12.49
N ALA A 183 -13.80 -0.59 -13.53
CA ALA A 183 -12.91 -0.34 -14.66
C ALA A 183 -11.65 0.43 -14.23
N GLY A 184 -11.82 1.51 -13.45
CA GLY A 184 -10.71 2.32 -12.94
C GLY A 184 -9.80 1.52 -12.00
N TYR A 185 -10.38 0.74 -11.09
CA TYR A 185 -9.62 -0.14 -10.19
C TYR A 185 -8.79 -1.16 -10.98
N THR A 186 -9.41 -1.88 -11.91
CA THR A 186 -8.73 -2.86 -12.75
C THR A 186 -7.60 -2.22 -13.55
N ALA A 187 -7.87 -1.09 -14.21
CA ALA A 187 -6.88 -0.38 -15.02
C ALA A 187 -5.69 0.11 -14.17
N ALA A 188 -5.96 0.71 -13.00
CA ALA A 188 -4.92 1.18 -12.10
C ALA A 188 -4.03 0.03 -11.59
N LYS A 189 -4.64 -1.08 -11.14
CA LYS A 189 -3.90 -2.23 -10.59
C LYS A 189 -3.08 -2.98 -11.65
N HIS A 190 -3.52 -3.00 -12.91
CA HIS A 190 -2.67 -3.45 -14.04
C HIS A 190 -1.57 -2.43 -14.35
N GLY A 191 -1.91 -1.13 -14.35
CA GLY A 191 -0.97 -0.05 -14.66
C GLY A 191 0.23 -0.02 -13.72
N VAL A 192 0.03 -0.26 -12.41
CA VAL A 192 1.14 -0.29 -11.45
C VAL A 192 2.10 -1.46 -11.65
N VAL A 193 1.68 -2.55 -12.29
CA VAL A 193 2.60 -3.63 -12.71
C VAL A 193 3.56 -3.10 -13.79
N GLY A 194 3.06 -2.27 -14.69
CA GLY A 194 3.89 -1.56 -15.68
C GLY A 194 4.89 -0.61 -15.01
N LEU A 195 4.44 0.19 -14.03
CA LEU A 195 5.32 1.07 -13.24
C LEU A 195 6.37 0.27 -12.48
N MET A 196 5.98 -0.82 -11.83
CA MET A 196 6.88 -1.71 -11.10
C MET A 196 8.03 -2.19 -12.02
N ARG A 197 7.71 -2.69 -13.20
CA ARG A 197 8.72 -3.16 -14.18
C ARG A 197 9.62 -2.02 -14.67
N HIS A 198 9.03 -0.86 -14.95
CA HIS A 198 9.78 0.33 -15.36
C HIS A 198 10.83 0.71 -14.31
N PHE A 199 10.40 0.88 -13.05
CA PHE A 199 11.31 1.26 -11.98
C PHE A 199 12.30 0.15 -11.63
N ALA A 200 11.91 -1.14 -11.67
CA ALA A 200 12.80 -2.26 -11.42
C ALA A 200 13.97 -2.26 -12.41
N THR A 201 13.69 -2.01 -13.69
CA THR A 201 14.73 -1.94 -14.73
C THR A 201 15.60 -0.69 -14.57
N SER A 202 14.96 0.47 -14.37
CA SER A 202 15.67 1.76 -14.38
C SER A 202 16.52 1.98 -13.12
N LEU A 203 16.17 1.38 -11.99
CA LEU A 203 16.84 1.59 -10.70
C LEU A 203 17.80 0.46 -10.32
N ALA A 204 17.89 -0.60 -11.12
CA ALA A 204 18.74 -1.75 -10.84
C ALA A 204 20.23 -1.37 -10.66
N GLU A 205 20.75 -0.47 -11.49
CA GLU A 205 22.14 0.02 -11.39
C GLU A 205 22.44 0.78 -10.08
N LYS A 206 21.40 1.21 -9.35
CA LYS A 206 21.48 1.87 -8.04
C LYS A 206 21.23 0.90 -6.89
N ASN A 207 21.15 -0.40 -7.14
CA ASN A 207 20.77 -1.43 -6.16
C ASN A 207 19.43 -1.16 -5.47
N ILE A 208 18.50 -0.47 -6.14
CA ILE A 208 17.14 -0.27 -5.67
C ILE A 208 16.26 -1.31 -6.33
N ARG A 209 15.66 -2.18 -5.50
CA ARG A 209 14.76 -3.25 -5.95
C ARG A 209 13.33 -2.76 -5.98
N VAL A 210 12.55 -3.15 -6.97
CA VAL A 210 11.14 -2.76 -7.08
C VAL A 210 10.31 -4.01 -7.38
N ASN A 211 9.32 -4.28 -6.51
CA ASN A 211 8.41 -5.41 -6.66
C ASN A 211 6.96 -4.95 -6.42
N SER A 212 6.00 -5.76 -6.79
CA SER A 212 4.61 -5.56 -6.42
C SER A 212 4.04 -6.79 -5.73
N VAL A 213 3.16 -6.57 -4.74
CA VAL A 213 2.35 -7.62 -4.13
C VAL A 213 0.93 -7.55 -4.66
N HIS A 214 0.29 -8.71 -4.81
CA HIS A 214 -1.02 -8.85 -5.39
C HIS A 214 -1.94 -9.65 -4.43
N PRO A 215 -2.41 -9.00 -3.35
CA PRO A 215 -3.30 -9.66 -2.42
C PRO A 215 -4.62 -10.07 -3.07
N GLY A 216 -5.17 -11.20 -2.61
CA GLY A 216 -6.58 -11.53 -2.74
C GLY A 216 -7.41 -10.74 -1.73
N GLY A 217 -8.40 -11.40 -1.08
CA GLY A 217 -9.18 -10.76 -0.02
C GLY A 217 -8.35 -10.59 1.26
N VAL A 218 -8.26 -9.36 1.77
CA VAL A 218 -7.62 -9.01 3.04
C VAL A 218 -8.67 -8.43 3.99
N ALA A 219 -8.69 -8.88 5.25
CA ALA A 219 -9.66 -8.50 6.26
C ALA A 219 -9.45 -7.04 6.73
N THR A 220 -9.92 -6.10 5.94
CA THR A 220 -9.79 -4.66 6.18
C THR A 220 -11.14 -3.96 6.04
N PRO A 221 -11.32 -2.74 6.58
CA PRO A 221 -12.54 -1.95 6.36
C PRO A 221 -12.86 -1.69 4.89
N MET A 222 -11.89 -1.75 3.97
CA MET A 222 -12.11 -1.67 2.51
C MET A 222 -12.96 -2.84 1.99
N VAL A 223 -12.84 -4.03 2.58
CA VAL A 223 -13.52 -5.26 2.16
C VAL A 223 -14.65 -5.64 3.10
N LEU A 224 -14.44 -5.47 4.41
CA LEU A 224 -15.41 -5.82 5.46
C LEU A 224 -16.31 -4.61 5.77
N ASN A 225 -17.29 -4.34 4.90
CA ASN A 225 -18.25 -3.25 5.05
C ASN A 225 -19.58 -3.60 4.36
N GLU A 226 -20.63 -2.84 4.69
CA GLU A 226 -21.99 -3.07 4.19
C GLU A 226 -22.10 -2.90 2.66
N ALA A 227 -21.40 -1.91 2.09
CA ALA A 227 -21.44 -1.66 0.64
C ALA A 227 -20.87 -2.85 -0.14
N MET A 228 -19.76 -3.44 0.33
CA MET A 228 -19.17 -4.63 -0.29
C MET A 228 -20.06 -5.86 -0.07
N ALA A 229 -20.63 -6.03 1.12
CA ALA A 229 -21.56 -7.13 1.39
C ALA A 229 -22.79 -7.06 0.46
N GLY A 230 -23.37 -5.87 0.29
CA GLY A 230 -24.45 -5.63 -0.66
C GLY A 230 -24.03 -5.94 -2.11
N PHE A 231 -22.86 -5.47 -2.53
CA PHE A 231 -22.34 -5.73 -3.87
C PHE A 231 -22.16 -7.23 -4.15
N VAL A 232 -21.61 -7.98 -3.19
CA VAL A 232 -21.46 -9.45 -3.32
C VAL A 232 -22.83 -10.16 -3.38
N ALA A 233 -23.82 -9.69 -2.60
CA ALA A 233 -25.17 -10.25 -2.63
C ALA A 233 -25.88 -9.96 -3.96
N GLU A 234 -25.70 -8.79 -4.55
CA GLU A 234 -26.25 -8.42 -5.86
C GLU A 234 -25.52 -9.09 -7.03
N HIS A 235 -24.25 -9.46 -6.85
CA HIS A 235 -23.39 -10.07 -7.88
C HIS A 235 -22.75 -11.38 -7.40
N PRO A 236 -23.51 -12.49 -7.29
CA PRO A 236 -23.00 -13.78 -6.79
C PRO A 236 -21.80 -14.32 -7.58
N SER A 237 -21.74 -14.07 -8.90
CA SER A 237 -20.62 -14.44 -9.77
C SER A 237 -19.31 -13.76 -9.32
N PHE A 238 -19.38 -12.53 -8.85
CA PHE A 238 -18.23 -11.84 -8.27
C PHE A 238 -17.77 -12.55 -6.99
N GLY A 239 -18.69 -12.83 -6.04
CA GLY A 239 -18.37 -13.55 -4.81
C GLY A 239 -17.70 -14.91 -5.07
N GLU A 240 -18.22 -15.67 -6.04
CA GLU A 240 -17.64 -16.94 -6.48
C GLU A 240 -16.22 -16.76 -7.05
N SER A 241 -16.02 -15.73 -7.87
CA SER A 241 -14.72 -15.42 -8.48
C SER A 241 -13.64 -15.00 -7.48
N GLN A 242 -14.04 -14.60 -6.27
CA GLN A 242 -13.12 -14.21 -5.19
C GLN A 242 -12.77 -15.37 -4.24
N ARG A 243 -13.30 -16.59 -4.46
CA ARG A 243 -12.95 -17.75 -3.63
C ARG A 243 -11.57 -18.28 -4.00
N PRO A 244 -10.62 -18.35 -3.05
CA PRO A 244 -9.30 -18.93 -3.31
C PRO A 244 -9.38 -20.45 -3.49
N LEU A 245 -8.28 -21.08 -3.95
CA LEU A 245 -8.15 -22.53 -4.01
C LEU A 245 -7.92 -23.15 -2.64
N LEU A 246 -7.10 -22.50 -1.81
CA LEU A 246 -6.87 -22.97 -0.45
C LEU A 246 -8.08 -22.66 0.43
N THR A 247 -8.48 -23.62 1.26
CA THR A 247 -9.56 -23.47 2.23
C THR A 247 -8.98 -22.89 3.53
N ILE A 248 -8.66 -21.60 3.49
CA ILE A 248 -8.13 -20.83 4.61
C ILE A 248 -8.99 -19.59 4.85
N PRO A 249 -8.97 -18.99 6.05
CA PRO A 249 -9.62 -17.71 6.31
C PRO A 249 -9.14 -16.61 5.36
N MET A 250 -9.88 -15.51 5.28
CA MET A 250 -9.42 -14.29 4.63
C MET A 250 -8.10 -13.85 5.28
N MET A 251 -7.17 -13.38 4.46
CA MET A 251 -5.85 -12.96 4.93
C MET A 251 -5.95 -11.75 5.86
N GLU A 252 -5.25 -11.78 6.97
CA GLU A 252 -5.12 -10.62 7.86
C GLU A 252 -4.06 -9.63 7.32
N PRO A 253 -4.17 -8.32 7.62
CA PRO A 253 -3.21 -7.32 7.18
C PRO A 253 -1.75 -7.63 7.55
N ASP A 254 -1.51 -8.25 8.70
CA ASP A 254 -0.18 -8.61 9.19
C ASP A 254 0.48 -9.67 8.32
N GLU A 255 -0.29 -10.61 7.76
CA GLU A 255 0.22 -11.65 6.86
C GLU A 255 0.75 -11.03 5.55
N VAL A 256 0.13 -9.93 5.08
CA VAL A 256 0.67 -9.15 3.95
C VAL A 256 1.94 -8.42 4.37
N SER A 257 1.99 -7.90 5.61
CA SER A 257 3.16 -7.18 6.14
C SER A 257 4.40 -8.07 6.23
N ASP A 258 4.25 -9.35 6.56
CA ASP A 258 5.36 -10.31 6.55
C ASP A 258 6.00 -10.45 5.16
N THR A 259 5.17 -10.42 4.11
CA THR A 259 5.68 -10.43 2.73
C THR A 259 6.37 -9.10 2.38
N MET A 260 5.86 -7.95 2.85
CA MET A 260 6.55 -6.67 2.66
C MET A 260 7.92 -6.67 3.33
N VAL A 261 8.02 -7.19 4.56
CA VAL A 261 9.28 -7.36 5.29
C VAL A 261 10.24 -8.29 4.53
N TYR A 262 9.74 -9.41 4.00
CA TYR A 262 10.52 -10.33 3.18
C TYR A 262 11.08 -9.63 1.92
N LEU A 263 10.25 -8.92 1.18
CA LEU A 263 10.67 -8.25 -0.06
C LEU A 263 11.64 -7.09 0.20
N CYS A 264 11.49 -6.35 1.31
CA CYS A 264 12.38 -5.26 1.67
C CYS A 264 13.68 -5.75 2.32
N GLY A 265 13.61 -6.85 3.06
CA GLY A 265 14.70 -7.38 3.88
C GLY A 265 15.79 -8.16 3.10
N PRO A 266 16.78 -8.64 3.84
CA PRO A 266 17.92 -9.40 3.26
C PRO A 266 17.50 -10.69 2.54
N ALA A 267 16.41 -11.34 2.98
CA ALA A 267 15.91 -12.56 2.37
C ALA A 267 15.40 -12.33 0.93
N GLY A 268 14.86 -11.13 0.64
CA GLY A 268 14.39 -10.72 -0.69
C GLY A 268 15.45 -10.08 -1.58
N ARG A 269 16.73 -10.05 -1.20
CA ARG A 269 17.80 -9.30 -1.88
C ARG A 269 18.00 -9.61 -3.37
N HIS A 270 17.53 -10.76 -3.82
CA HIS A 270 17.63 -11.19 -5.23
C HIS A 270 16.32 -11.01 -6.00
N LEU A 271 15.31 -10.37 -5.41
CA LEU A 271 14.00 -10.16 -6.02
C LEU A 271 13.85 -8.71 -6.47
N THR A 272 13.73 -8.52 -7.79
CA THR A 272 13.32 -7.24 -8.39
C THR A 272 12.52 -7.54 -9.67
N GLY A 273 11.52 -6.71 -9.97
CA GLY A 273 10.65 -6.89 -11.14
C GLY A 273 9.60 -8.01 -10.97
N VAL A 274 9.39 -8.50 -9.74
CA VAL A 274 8.45 -9.58 -9.45
C VAL A 274 7.08 -9.01 -9.10
N ALA A 275 6.05 -9.53 -9.77
CA ALA A 275 4.65 -9.36 -9.39
C ALA A 275 4.24 -10.60 -8.59
N LEU A 276 4.14 -10.48 -7.26
CA LEU A 276 3.98 -11.60 -6.33
C LEU A 276 2.53 -11.75 -5.88
N PRO A 277 1.79 -12.79 -6.34
CA PRO A 277 0.46 -13.09 -5.83
C PRO A 277 0.48 -13.52 -4.35
N LEU A 278 -0.42 -12.93 -3.56
CA LEU A 278 -0.73 -13.32 -2.18
C LEU A 278 -2.23 -13.59 -2.11
N ASP A 279 -2.69 -14.69 -2.69
CA ASP A 279 -4.09 -14.85 -3.05
C ASP A 279 -4.64 -16.26 -2.79
N ALA A 280 -3.86 -17.11 -2.12
CA ALA A 280 -4.22 -18.49 -1.83
C ALA A 280 -4.66 -19.27 -3.07
N GLY A 281 -4.05 -18.97 -4.23
CA GLY A 281 -4.34 -19.62 -5.50
C GLY A 281 -5.57 -19.10 -6.25
N LEU A 282 -6.09 -17.94 -5.85
CA LEU A 282 -7.25 -17.30 -6.51
C LEU A 282 -7.03 -17.11 -8.02
N MET A 283 -5.81 -16.79 -8.44
CA MET A 283 -5.45 -16.52 -9.84
C MET A 283 -5.31 -17.77 -10.70
N LEU A 284 -5.39 -18.97 -10.11
CA LEU A 284 -5.28 -20.24 -10.83
C LEU A 284 -6.64 -20.82 -11.25
N LYS A 285 -7.73 -20.08 -11.02
CA LYS A 285 -9.10 -20.45 -11.42
C LYS A 285 -9.49 -19.86 -12.75
#